data_9540e7b3030bcc54b7d3a6f4922a5d0c
#
_entry.id   9540e7b3030bcc54b7d3a6f4922a5d0c
#
_cell.length_a   1.000
_cell.length_b   1.000
_cell.length_c   1.000
_cell.angle_alpha   90.00
_cell.angle_beta   90.00
_cell.angle_gamma   90.00
#
_symmetry.space_group_name_H-M   'P 1'
#
loop_
_entity.id
_entity.type
_entity.pdbx_description
1 polymer ?
#
loop_
_entity_poly.entity_id
_entity_poly.type
_entity_poly.pdbx_seq_one_letter_code
_entity_poly.pdbx_strand_id
1 'polypeptide(L)'
;PARAAAGRASASRIPRERPVAAFVMDVYPVTNGQYLEFVRVHPEWRRSRVKALFADASYLRHWRGDLEPGDRAPADSPVVYVSWFAARAYLRSHGRRLPTVDEWEYAAAASETERDASRDARFLGRIRDWYGRPTPEPIPPVGSGLRNVYGVGDLHGLIWEWTLDFNSALVTGESRGDASLERNLYCGSGAVGAADFENYAAFMRYAFRSSLEARYSVGNLGFRGVLAGPETAR
;
A
#
# COMPACT_ATOMS: atom_id res chain seq x y z
N PRO A 1 36.63 45.67 19.35
CA PRO A 1 36.34 44.28 19.70
C PRO A 1 35.16 43.77 18.93
N ALA A 2 35.43 42.89 17.94
CA ALA A 2 34.41 42.27 17.10
C ALA A 2 33.83 41.04 17.86
N ARG A 3 32.51 41.04 18.05
CA ARG A 3 31.79 39.85 18.55
C ARG A 3 31.47 38.97 17.38
N ALA A 4 31.99 37.74 17.39
CA ALA A 4 31.58 36.68 16.49
C ALA A 4 30.17 36.20 16.85
N ALA A 5 29.25 36.24 15.89
CA ALA A 5 27.92 35.64 15.99
C ALA A 5 28.03 34.14 15.88
N ALA A 6 27.57 33.42 16.90
CA ALA A 6 27.47 31.97 16.90
C ALA A 6 26.37 31.56 15.90
N GLY A 7 26.77 30.90 14.83
CA GLY A 7 25.84 30.25 13.90
C GLY A 7 25.17 29.05 14.58
N ARG A 8 23.84 29.02 14.63
CA ARG A 8 23.09 27.84 15.03
C ARG A 8 23.22 26.79 13.94
N ALA A 9 23.90 25.70 14.26
CA ALA A 9 23.87 24.51 13.44
C ALA A 9 22.43 24.02 13.39
N SER A 10 21.87 23.93 12.15
CA SER A 10 20.62 23.25 11.88
C SER A 10 20.80 21.78 12.23
N ALA A 11 20.19 21.34 13.32
CA ALA A 11 20.12 19.93 13.65
C ALA A 11 19.29 19.25 12.56
N SER A 12 19.95 18.48 11.69
CA SER A 12 19.29 17.55 10.78
C SER A 12 18.42 16.62 11.63
N ARG A 13 17.09 16.71 11.49
CA ARG A 13 16.18 15.73 12.07
C ARG A 13 16.45 14.40 11.39
N ILE A 14 17.22 13.54 12.02
CA ILE A 14 17.33 12.13 11.67
C ILE A 14 15.92 11.58 11.78
N PRO A 15 15.38 10.92 10.71
CA PRO A 15 14.10 10.24 10.80
C PRO A 15 14.14 9.29 11.99
N ARG A 16 13.19 9.39 12.93
CA ARG A 16 13.10 8.43 14.03
C ARG A 16 12.75 7.08 13.43
N GLU A 17 13.68 6.14 13.52
CA GLU A 17 13.42 4.73 13.24
C GLU A 17 12.26 4.29 14.14
N ARG A 18 11.18 3.82 13.52
CA ARG A 18 10.04 3.25 14.23
C ARG A 18 10.25 1.75 14.34
N PRO A 19 10.26 1.18 15.56
CA PRO A 19 10.36 -0.26 15.70
C PRO A 19 9.10 -0.92 15.14
N VAL A 20 9.28 -1.86 14.22
CA VAL A 20 8.21 -2.71 13.69
C VAL A 20 8.26 -4.03 14.43
N ALA A 21 7.14 -4.41 15.09
CA ALA A 21 7.04 -5.72 15.74
C ALA A 21 7.14 -6.85 14.71
N ALA A 22 7.57 -8.03 15.13
CA ALA A 22 7.64 -9.19 14.24
C ALA A 22 6.26 -9.53 13.66
N PHE A 23 6.20 -9.82 12.37
CA PHE A 23 4.98 -10.19 11.65
C PHE A 23 5.28 -11.21 10.55
N VAL A 24 4.25 -11.92 10.11
CA VAL A 24 4.31 -12.82 8.95
C VAL A 24 3.40 -12.25 7.87
N MET A 25 3.97 -11.92 6.71
CA MET A 25 3.23 -11.33 5.58
C MET A 25 2.94 -12.41 4.53
N ASP A 26 1.76 -12.34 3.92
CA ASP A 26 1.43 -13.19 2.77
C ASP A 26 2.42 -12.92 1.64
N VAL A 27 2.85 -13.99 0.98
CA VAL A 27 3.83 -13.91 -0.11
C VAL A 27 3.31 -13.05 -1.26
N TYR A 28 2.03 -13.20 -1.60
CA TYR A 28 1.38 -12.50 -2.71
C TYR A 28 0.11 -11.77 -2.25
N PRO A 29 -0.38 -10.78 -3.00
CA PRO A 29 -1.70 -10.23 -2.80
C PRO A 29 -2.78 -11.29 -3.03
N VAL A 30 -3.96 -11.08 -2.44
CA VAL A 30 -5.12 -11.97 -2.59
C VAL A 30 -5.57 -11.98 -4.05
N THR A 31 -5.82 -13.17 -4.59
CA THR A 31 -6.22 -13.35 -6.00
C THR A 31 -7.75 -13.33 -6.19
N ASN A 32 -8.19 -13.15 -7.44
CA ASN A 32 -9.61 -13.24 -7.79
C ASN A 32 -10.20 -14.61 -7.44
N GLY A 33 -9.45 -15.70 -7.65
CA GLY A 33 -9.89 -17.05 -7.29
C GLY A 33 -10.15 -17.21 -5.79
N GLN A 34 -9.20 -16.74 -4.97
CA GLN A 34 -9.34 -16.75 -3.51
C GLN A 34 -10.52 -15.88 -3.05
N TYR A 35 -10.68 -14.71 -3.66
CA TYR A 35 -11.76 -13.81 -3.31
C TYR A 35 -13.13 -14.32 -3.77
N LEU A 36 -13.19 -15.08 -4.88
CA LEU A 36 -14.39 -15.75 -5.31
C LEU A 36 -14.91 -16.77 -4.29
N GLU A 37 -14.01 -17.56 -3.70
CA GLU A 37 -14.38 -18.49 -2.63
C GLU A 37 -14.97 -17.75 -1.41
N PHE A 38 -14.39 -16.61 -1.07
CA PHE A 38 -14.91 -15.77 0.02
C PHE A 38 -16.34 -15.27 -0.28
N VAL A 39 -16.62 -14.69 -1.45
CA VAL A 39 -17.96 -14.16 -1.75
C VAL A 39 -19.00 -15.27 -2.00
N ARG A 40 -18.58 -16.51 -2.21
CA ARG A 40 -19.49 -17.67 -2.24
C ARG A 40 -20.11 -17.92 -0.90
N VAL A 41 -19.31 -17.91 0.18
CA VAL A 41 -19.72 -18.18 1.55
C VAL A 41 -20.18 -16.93 2.31
N HIS A 42 -19.85 -15.74 1.80
CA HIS A 42 -20.22 -14.44 2.35
C HIS A 42 -21.02 -13.61 1.33
N PRO A 43 -22.30 -13.93 1.10
CA PRO A 43 -23.11 -13.31 0.05
C PRO A 43 -23.33 -11.81 0.22
N GLU A 44 -23.18 -11.27 1.43
CA GLU A 44 -23.24 -9.84 1.71
C GLU A 44 -22.10 -9.04 1.04
N TRP A 45 -21.01 -9.70 0.65
CA TRP A 45 -19.87 -9.13 -0.09
C TRP A 45 -19.93 -9.40 -1.60
N ARG A 46 -21.02 -9.93 -2.14
CA ARG A 46 -21.23 -10.03 -3.60
C ARG A 46 -21.42 -8.65 -4.18
N ARG A 47 -20.99 -8.48 -5.44
CA ARG A 47 -21.06 -7.20 -6.16
C ARG A 47 -22.45 -6.56 -6.11
N SER A 48 -23.53 -7.35 -6.30
CA SER A 48 -24.90 -6.85 -6.30
C SER A 48 -25.49 -6.61 -4.90
N ARG A 49 -24.80 -7.05 -3.82
CA ARG A 49 -25.36 -7.04 -2.47
C ARG A 49 -24.59 -6.20 -1.47
N VAL A 50 -23.33 -5.80 -1.79
CA VAL A 50 -22.54 -4.97 -0.91
C VAL A 50 -23.28 -3.64 -0.65
N LYS A 51 -23.32 -3.24 0.62
CA LYS A 51 -23.98 -1.97 1.00
C LYS A 51 -23.10 -0.79 0.58
N ALA A 52 -23.70 0.29 0.08
CA ALA A 52 -23.02 1.51 -0.33
C ALA A 52 -22.19 2.18 0.79
N LEU A 53 -22.48 1.85 2.06
CA LEU A 53 -21.67 2.26 3.20
C LEU A 53 -20.28 1.63 3.18
N PHE A 54 -20.16 0.41 2.67
CA PHE A 54 -18.92 -0.38 2.71
C PHE A 54 -18.16 -0.41 1.38
N ALA A 55 -18.79 -0.11 0.26
CA ALA A 55 -18.11 -0.04 -1.02
C ALA A 55 -18.86 0.92 -1.96
N ASP A 56 -18.13 1.56 -2.86
CA ASP A 56 -18.70 2.41 -3.89
C ASP A 56 -19.22 1.60 -5.10
N ALA A 57 -19.77 2.28 -6.10
CA ALA A 57 -20.35 1.67 -7.29
C ALA A 57 -19.32 0.94 -8.18
N SER A 58 -18.03 1.15 -7.94
CA SER A 58 -16.95 0.49 -8.70
C SER A 58 -16.57 -0.87 -8.14
N TYR A 59 -17.14 -1.28 -7.01
CA TYR A 59 -16.80 -2.54 -6.36
C TYR A 59 -16.98 -3.74 -7.29
N LEU A 60 -15.91 -4.53 -7.47
CA LEU A 60 -15.82 -5.69 -8.36
C LEU A 60 -16.36 -5.42 -9.78
N ARG A 61 -16.31 -4.19 -10.27
CA ARG A 61 -16.91 -3.83 -11.57
C ARG A 61 -16.27 -4.55 -12.77
N HIS A 62 -15.04 -5.05 -12.62
CA HIS A 62 -14.35 -5.85 -13.64
C HIS A 62 -14.83 -7.31 -13.67
N TRP A 63 -15.54 -7.77 -12.64
CA TRP A 63 -16.19 -9.08 -12.64
C TRP A 63 -17.46 -9.03 -13.50
N ARG A 64 -17.75 -10.11 -14.20
CA ARG A 64 -18.95 -10.23 -15.04
C ARG A 64 -20.22 -10.30 -14.19
N GLY A 65 -20.15 -10.97 -13.02
CA GLY A 65 -21.28 -11.15 -12.11
C GLY A 65 -20.82 -11.41 -10.67
N ASP A 66 -21.77 -11.70 -9.79
CA ASP A 66 -21.55 -11.91 -8.35
C ASP A 66 -20.56 -13.06 -8.05
N LEU A 67 -20.62 -14.11 -8.84
CA LEU A 67 -19.82 -15.33 -8.71
C LEU A 67 -19.08 -15.67 -10.01
N GLU A 68 -18.92 -14.70 -10.88
CA GLU A 68 -18.31 -14.86 -12.19
C GLU A 68 -17.28 -13.76 -12.45
N PRO A 69 -15.98 -13.99 -12.14
CA PRO A 69 -14.92 -13.03 -12.44
C PRO A 69 -14.80 -12.69 -13.93
N GLY A 70 -14.84 -13.70 -14.82
CA GLY A 70 -14.68 -13.52 -16.28
C GLY A 70 -13.23 -13.21 -16.68
N ASP A 71 -13.06 -12.91 -17.99
CA ASP A 71 -11.74 -12.80 -18.62
C ASP A 71 -10.90 -11.60 -18.15
N ARG A 72 -11.57 -10.56 -17.62
CA ARG A 72 -10.91 -9.37 -17.07
C ARG A 72 -10.39 -9.56 -15.63
N ALA A 73 -10.71 -10.67 -15.01
CA ALA A 73 -10.35 -11.03 -13.66
C ALA A 73 -9.87 -12.48 -13.56
N PRO A 74 -8.75 -12.85 -14.22
CA PRO A 74 -8.19 -14.20 -14.15
C PRO A 74 -8.04 -14.66 -12.70
N ALA A 75 -8.23 -15.96 -12.46
CA ALA A 75 -8.29 -16.51 -11.11
C ALA A 75 -6.98 -16.31 -10.30
N ASP A 76 -5.85 -16.32 -10.99
CA ASP A 76 -4.50 -16.17 -10.44
C ASP A 76 -3.99 -14.71 -10.42
N SER A 77 -4.76 -13.77 -10.98
CA SER A 77 -4.47 -12.34 -10.90
C SER A 77 -4.97 -11.73 -9.59
N PRO A 78 -4.33 -10.67 -9.08
CA PRO A 78 -4.79 -10.00 -7.86
C PRO A 78 -6.24 -9.53 -7.97
N VAL A 79 -7.01 -9.67 -6.90
CA VAL A 79 -8.31 -9.01 -6.82
C VAL A 79 -8.12 -7.51 -6.61
N VAL A 80 -8.78 -6.73 -7.43
CA VAL A 80 -8.83 -5.26 -7.36
C VAL A 80 -10.27 -4.78 -7.37
N TYR A 81 -10.49 -3.46 -7.35
CA TYR A 81 -11.84 -2.93 -7.16
C TYR A 81 -12.49 -3.45 -5.87
N VAL A 82 -11.71 -3.58 -4.81
CA VAL A 82 -12.18 -3.97 -3.47
C VAL A 82 -11.95 -2.83 -2.51
N SER A 83 -12.94 -2.58 -1.64
CA SER A 83 -12.84 -1.56 -0.60
C SER A 83 -12.00 -2.04 0.58
N TRP A 84 -11.55 -1.09 1.41
CA TRP A 84 -10.87 -1.41 2.66
C TRP A 84 -11.72 -2.27 3.61
N PHE A 85 -13.04 -2.01 3.67
CA PHE A 85 -13.96 -2.81 4.47
C PHE A 85 -14.04 -4.25 3.99
N ALA A 86 -14.13 -4.46 2.67
CA ALA A 86 -14.20 -5.78 2.06
C ALA A 86 -12.88 -6.55 2.24
N ALA A 87 -11.73 -5.89 2.05
CA ALA A 87 -10.42 -6.46 2.31
C ALA A 87 -10.27 -6.92 3.77
N ARG A 88 -10.70 -6.09 4.73
CA ARG A 88 -10.71 -6.47 6.15
C ARG A 88 -11.63 -7.63 6.47
N ALA A 89 -12.83 -7.67 5.87
CA ALA A 89 -13.78 -8.76 6.07
C ALA A 89 -13.19 -10.09 5.59
N TYR A 90 -12.60 -10.09 4.38
CA TYR A 90 -11.88 -11.24 3.84
C TYR A 90 -10.77 -11.71 4.79
N LEU A 91 -9.88 -10.81 5.20
CA LEU A 91 -8.74 -11.17 6.04
C LEU A 91 -9.16 -11.69 7.40
N ARG A 92 -10.19 -11.11 8.01
CA ARG A 92 -10.75 -11.58 9.29
C ARG A 92 -11.29 -13.00 9.19
N SER A 93 -11.97 -13.35 8.09
CA SER A 93 -12.47 -14.72 7.88
C SER A 93 -11.35 -15.76 7.76
N HIS A 94 -10.11 -15.30 7.47
CA HIS A 94 -8.91 -16.13 7.38
C HIS A 94 -7.96 -15.98 8.60
N GLY A 95 -8.42 -15.36 9.69
CA GLY A 95 -7.60 -15.12 10.88
C GLY A 95 -6.42 -14.15 10.65
N ARG A 96 -6.55 -13.26 9.68
CA ARG A 96 -5.51 -12.30 9.27
C ARG A 96 -6.01 -10.85 9.40
N ARG A 97 -5.10 -9.91 9.24
CA ARG A 97 -5.40 -8.48 9.15
C ARG A 97 -4.63 -7.82 8.00
N LEU A 98 -5.01 -6.60 7.63
CA LEU A 98 -4.18 -5.76 6.77
C LEU A 98 -2.85 -5.43 7.46
N PRO A 99 -1.73 -5.31 6.70
CA PRO A 99 -0.50 -4.74 7.22
C PRO A 99 -0.71 -3.28 7.62
N THR A 100 -0.01 -2.81 8.63
CA THR A 100 0.14 -1.36 8.86
C THR A 100 1.00 -0.75 7.76
N VAL A 101 0.99 0.59 7.65
CA VAL A 101 1.91 1.29 6.73
C VAL A 101 3.35 0.95 7.06
N ASP A 102 3.73 0.97 8.34
CA ASP A 102 5.10 0.68 8.76
C ASP A 102 5.53 -0.76 8.42
N GLU A 103 4.65 -1.76 8.60
CA GLU A 103 4.92 -3.15 8.22
C GLU A 103 5.06 -3.32 6.69
N TRP A 104 4.18 -2.66 5.93
CA TRP A 104 4.23 -2.71 4.48
C TRP A 104 5.52 -2.04 3.94
N GLU A 105 5.86 -0.84 4.42
CA GLU A 105 7.07 -0.11 4.02
C GLU A 105 8.34 -0.86 4.42
N TYR A 106 8.36 -1.50 5.61
CA TYR A 106 9.48 -2.34 6.04
C TYR A 106 9.74 -3.50 5.05
N ALA A 107 8.69 -4.22 4.67
CA ALA A 107 8.82 -5.30 3.69
C ALA A 107 9.17 -4.76 2.29
N ALA A 108 8.63 -3.62 1.89
CA ALA A 108 8.80 -3.01 0.58
C ALA A 108 10.16 -2.30 0.39
N ALA A 109 10.88 -1.99 1.47
CA ALA A 109 12.25 -1.47 1.40
C ALA A 109 13.26 -2.51 0.92
N ALA A 110 12.93 -3.80 0.99
CA ALA A 110 13.84 -4.87 0.63
C ALA A 110 13.84 -5.17 -0.88
N SER A 111 15.02 -5.36 -1.45
CA SER A 111 15.23 -5.89 -2.81
C SER A 111 15.38 -7.41 -2.81
N GLU A 112 15.72 -7.98 -3.95
CA GLU A 112 15.99 -9.41 -4.11
C GLU A 112 17.22 -9.88 -3.31
N THR A 113 18.14 -8.97 -2.97
CA THR A 113 19.42 -9.27 -2.32
C THR A 113 19.64 -8.52 -1.02
N GLU A 114 19.03 -7.35 -0.86
CA GLU A 114 19.26 -6.46 0.28
C GLU A 114 18.00 -6.31 1.12
N ARG A 115 18.18 -6.30 2.45
CA ARG A 115 17.06 -6.07 3.40
C ARG A 115 16.57 -4.64 3.41
N ASP A 116 17.44 -3.71 3.05
CA ASP A 116 17.12 -2.29 2.87
C ASP A 116 17.82 -1.77 1.62
N ALA A 117 17.06 -1.65 0.54
CA ALA A 117 17.46 -1.09 -0.74
C ALA A 117 16.87 0.32 -0.95
N SER A 118 16.43 0.99 0.11
CA SER A 118 15.80 2.32 0.04
C SER A 118 16.72 3.40 -0.55
N ARG A 119 18.04 3.14 -0.64
CA ARG A 119 19.05 4.02 -1.24
C ARG A 119 19.65 3.46 -2.54
N ASP A 120 19.21 2.28 -2.98
CA ASP A 120 19.69 1.70 -4.24
C ASP A 120 18.99 2.37 -5.44
N ALA A 121 19.77 3.12 -6.22
CA ALA A 121 19.25 3.86 -7.37
C ALA A 121 18.60 2.95 -8.44
N ARG A 122 19.07 1.71 -8.60
CA ARG A 122 18.48 0.74 -9.55
C ARG A 122 17.13 0.25 -9.05
N PHE A 123 17.04 -0.08 -7.76
CA PHE A 123 15.80 -0.51 -7.13
C PHE A 123 14.75 0.61 -7.20
N LEU A 124 15.11 1.82 -6.80
CA LEU A 124 14.25 2.99 -6.88
C LEU A 124 13.85 3.35 -8.32
N GLY A 125 14.76 3.18 -9.28
CA GLY A 125 14.47 3.37 -10.69
C GLY A 125 13.39 2.44 -11.19
N ARG A 126 13.42 1.14 -10.85
CA ARG A 126 12.39 0.14 -11.20
C ARG A 126 11.02 0.50 -10.62
N ILE A 127 10.99 0.93 -9.36
CA ILE A 127 9.73 1.36 -8.71
C ILE A 127 9.14 2.57 -9.43
N ARG A 128 9.96 3.57 -9.75
CA ARG A 128 9.54 4.77 -10.49
C ARG A 128 9.02 4.43 -11.88
N ASP A 129 9.71 3.54 -12.59
CA ASP A 129 9.31 3.10 -13.93
C ASP A 129 7.95 2.39 -13.89
N TRP A 130 7.67 1.63 -12.83
CA TRP A 130 6.36 1.04 -12.63
C TRP A 130 5.29 2.10 -12.40
N TYR A 131 5.53 3.11 -11.55
CA TYR A 131 4.56 4.20 -11.32
C TYR A 131 4.21 4.98 -12.59
N GLY A 132 5.14 5.06 -13.52
CA GLY A 132 4.96 5.73 -14.82
C GLY A 132 4.20 4.91 -15.87
N ARG A 133 3.89 3.63 -15.62
CA ARG A 133 3.23 2.75 -16.59
C ARG A 133 1.73 2.63 -16.30
N PRO A 134 0.90 2.57 -17.35
CA PRO A 134 -0.50 2.19 -17.17
C PRO A 134 -0.61 0.78 -16.58
N THR A 135 -1.60 0.59 -15.73
CA THR A 135 -1.92 -0.76 -15.21
C THR A 135 -2.42 -1.63 -16.36
N PRO A 136 -1.82 -2.80 -16.63
CA PRO A 136 -2.29 -3.68 -17.68
C PRO A 136 -3.70 -4.22 -17.38
N GLU A 137 -4.46 -4.54 -18.41
CA GLU A 137 -5.77 -5.16 -18.29
C GLU A 137 -5.88 -6.34 -19.27
N PRO A 138 -6.06 -7.57 -18.78
CA PRO A 138 -6.10 -7.97 -17.36
C PRO A 138 -4.78 -7.75 -16.62
N ILE A 139 -4.84 -7.62 -15.30
CA ILE A 139 -3.64 -7.57 -14.45
C ILE A 139 -2.91 -8.92 -14.54
N PRO A 140 -1.57 -8.94 -14.65
CA PRO A 140 -0.81 -10.19 -14.69
C PRO A 140 -1.03 -11.06 -13.43
N PRO A 141 -0.78 -12.39 -13.52
CA PRO A 141 -0.83 -13.27 -12.37
C PRO A 141 0.09 -12.85 -11.24
N VAL A 142 -0.26 -13.23 -9.99
CA VAL A 142 0.65 -13.06 -8.86
C VAL A 142 1.94 -13.85 -9.10
N GLY A 143 3.07 -13.34 -8.61
CA GLY A 143 4.39 -13.93 -8.84
C GLY A 143 5.06 -13.48 -10.13
N SER A 144 4.44 -12.61 -10.93
CA SER A 144 5.05 -12.04 -12.14
C SER A 144 6.02 -10.90 -11.89
N GLY A 145 6.02 -10.35 -10.68
CA GLY A 145 6.92 -9.26 -10.28
C GLY A 145 8.17 -9.74 -9.54
N LEU A 146 8.77 -8.83 -8.80
CA LEU A 146 9.97 -9.09 -8.00
C LEU A 146 9.62 -9.83 -6.71
N ARG A 147 10.51 -10.70 -6.28
CA ARG A 147 10.45 -11.35 -4.97
C ARG A 147 11.65 -10.88 -4.14
N ASN A 148 11.39 -10.28 -3.00
CA ASN A 148 12.43 -9.72 -2.16
C ASN A 148 13.15 -10.78 -1.30
N VAL A 149 14.20 -10.38 -0.60
CA VAL A 149 15.02 -11.26 0.27
C VAL A 149 14.23 -11.92 1.38
N TYR A 150 13.08 -11.39 1.79
CA TYR A 150 12.17 -12.00 2.75
C TYR A 150 11.22 -13.04 2.12
N GLY A 151 11.29 -13.22 0.81
CA GLY A 151 10.43 -14.11 0.06
C GLY A 151 9.06 -13.54 -0.27
N VAL A 152 8.82 -12.25 -0.02
CA VAL A 152 7.56 -11.56 -0.36
C VAL A 152 7.63 -11.08 -1.80
N GLY A 153 6.62 -11.45 -2.61
CA GLY A 153 6.54 -11.10 -4.02
C GLY A 153 5.59 -9.94 -4.30
N ASP A 154 5.80 -9.28 -5.43
CA ASP A 154 4.87 -8.31 -6.02
C ASP A 154 4.53 -7.08 -5.16
N LEU A 155 5.36 -6.73 -4.15
CA LEU A 155 5.17 -5.50 -3.38
C LEU A 155 5.28 -4.25 -4.26
N HIS A 156 6.11 -4.35 -5.31
CA HIS A 156 6.24 -3.35 -6.35
C HIS A 156 6.02 -4.00 -7.72
N GLY A 157 5.38 -3.31 -8.63
CA GLY A 157 5.29 -3.75 -10.03
C GLY A 157 3.97 -4.40 -10.44
N LEU A 158 3.03 -4.66 -9.51
CA LEU A 158 1.77 -5.33 -9.84
C LEU A 158 0.54 -4.45 -9.53
N ILE A 159 0.24 -4.22 -8.25
CA ILE A 159 -0.88 -3.40 -7.80
C ILE A 159 -0.49 -2.53 -6.59
N TRP A 160 -1.31 -1.53 -6.28
CA TRP A 160 -1.32 -0.87 -4.98
C TRP A 160 -2.04 -1.74 -3.95
N GLU A 161 -1.72 -1.56 -2.67
CA GLU A 161 -2.29 -2.40 -1.61
C GLU A 161 -2.82 -1.57 -0.44
N TRP A 162 -4.00 -1.96 0.05
CA TRP A 162 -4.57 -1.43 1.26
C TRP A 162 -3.70 -1.72 2.48
N THR A 163 -3.57 -0.72 3.35
CA THR A 163 -2.99 -0.87 4.68
C THR A 163 -4.04 -0.61 5.75
N LEU A 164 -3.80 -1.09 6.97
CA LEU A 164 -4.76 -0.98 8.09
C LEU A 164 -5.05 0.48 8.44
N ASP A 165 -4.02 1.30 8.41
CA ASP A 165 -3.95 2.69 8.83
C ASP A 165 -3.64 3.64 7.66
N PHE A 166 -4.17 3.33 6.47
CA PHE A 166 -3.89 4.05 5.22
C PHE A 166 -4.09 5.58 5.31
N ASN A 167 -4.94 6.05 6.22
CA ASN A 167 -5.24 7.47 6.45
C ASN A 167 -4.57 8.04 7.73
N SER A 168 -3.67 7.32 8.38
CA SER A 168 -3.03 7.75 9.62
C SER A 168 -2.21 9.03 9.47
N ALA A 169 -1.75 9.30 8.27
CA ALA A 169 -1.07 10.54 7.93
C ALA A 169 -1.93 11.80 8.14
N LEU A 170 -3.26 11.67 8.08
CA LEU A 170 -4.19 12.77 8.35
C LEU A 170 -4.43 12.98 9.85
N VAL A 171 -4.12 11.99 10.68
CA VAL A 171 -4.44 11.99 12.13
C VAL A 171 -3.26 12.40 13.00
N THR A 172 -2.01 12.24 12.53
CA THR A 172 -0.82 12.62 13.29
C THR A 172 -0.46 14.11 13.18
N GLY A 173 -1.17 14.86 12.34
CA GLY A 173 -1.10 16.30 12.36
C GLY A 173 -1.83 16.82 13.61
N GLU A 174 -1.13 17.02 14.71
CA GLU A 174 -1.51 18.06 15.67
C GLU A 174 -1.50 19.37 14.91
N SER A 175 -2.60 19.59 14.19
CA SER A 175 -2.81 20.67 13.25
C SER A 175 -3.13 21.95 14.00
N ARG A 176 -2.13 22.54 14.62
CA ARG A 176 -2.20 23.95 15.03
C ARG A 176 -0.95 24.77 14.69
N GLY A 177 -0.01 24.23 13.89
CA GLY A 177 1.23 24.94 13.62
C GLY A 177 1.81 24.86 12.21
N ASP A 178 1.36 24.00 11.32
CA ASP A 178 2.08 23.80 10.04
C ASP A 178 1.19 23.61 8.81
N ALA A 179 0.32 24.60 8.55
CA ALA A 179 -0.51 24.67 7.33
C ALA A 179 0.33 24.76 6.03
N SER A 180 1.66 24.91 6.13
CA SER A 180 2.57 24.97 4.99
C SER A 180 2.94 23.58 4.48
N LEU A 181 3.11 22.59 5.37
CA LEU A 181 3.44 21.22 5.00
C LEU A 181 2.26 20.50 4.33
N GLU A 182 1.04 20.70 4.87
CA GLU A 182 -0.19 20.16 4.28
C GLU A 182 -0.45 20.74 2.89
N ARG A 183 -0.27 22.06 2.69
CA ARG A 183 -0.47 22.70 1.39
C ARG A 183 0.51 22.21 0.34
N ASN A 184 1.76 21.95 0.71
CA ASN A 184 2.78 21.41 -0.20
C ASN A 184 2.55 19.92 -0.56
N LEU A 185 1.93 19.14 0.33
CA LEU A 185 1.54 17.75 0.10
C LEU A 185 0.31 17.64 -0.80
N TYR A 186 -0.69 18.54 -0.64
CA TYR A 186 -1.93 18.50 -1.43
C TYR A 186 -1.81 19.05 -2.85
N CYS A 187 -0.85 19.93 -3.13
CA CYS A 187 -0.77 20.62 -4.42
C CYS A 187 0.14 19.95 -5.45
N GLY A 188 0.72 18.79 -5.20
CA GLY A 188 1.66 18.15 -6.15
C GLY A 188 2.94 18.97 -6.45
N SER A 189 3.01 20.21 -5.97
CA SER A 189 4.14 21.12 -6.19
C SER A 189 5.39 20.70 -5.39
N GLY A 190 5.23 19.88 -4.33
CA GLY A 190 6.36 19.30 -3.61
C GLY A 190 7.20 18.32 -4.45
N ALA A 191 6.62 17.76 -5.52
CA ALA A 191 7.34 16.86 -6.42
C ALA A 191 8.30 17.59 -7.36
N VAL A 192 8.06 18.88 -7.64
CA VAL A 192 8.88 19.68 -8.58
C VAL A 192 10.18 20.19 -7.92
N GLY A 193 10.22 20.22 -6.59
CA GLY A 193 11.41 20.64 -5.81
C GLY A 193 12.15 19.51 -5.12
N ALA A 194 11.69 18.26 -5.22
CA ALA A 194 12.38 17.10 -4.66
C ALA A 194 13.62 16.77 -5.49
N ALA A 195 14.72 17.41 -5.18
CA ALA A 195 16.04 17.02 -5.69
C ALA A 195 16.47 15.64 -5.18
N ASP A 196 15.65 14.99 -4.33
CA ASP A 196 15.93 13.74 -3.66
C ASP A 196 15.01 12.65 -4.20
N PHE A 197 15.51 11.89 -5.18
CA PHE A 197 14.78 10.77 -5.81
C PHE A 197 14.45 9.64 -4.83
N GLU A 198 15.14 9.56 -3.70
CA GLU A 198 14.90 8.59 -2.63
C GLU A 198 13.52 8.81 -2.00
N ASN A 199 13.06 10.04 -1.89
CA ASN A 199 11.77 10.39 -1.30
C ASN A 199 10.59 10.32 -2.26
N TYR A 200 10.82 10.32 -3.59
CA TYR A 200 9.73 10.39 -4.57
C TYR A 200 8.80 9.16 -4.52
N ALA A 201 9.36 7.96 -4.44
CA ALA A 201 8.56 6.73 -4.38
C ALA A 201 7.74 6.66 -3.09
N ALA A 202 8.33 7.02 -1.95
CA ALA A 202 7.64 7.11 -0.67
C ALA A 202 6.56 8.19 -0.68
N PHE A 203 6.87 9.35 -1.26
CA PHE A 203 5.91 10.44 -1.44
C PHE A 203 4.70 10.02 -2.28
N MET A 204 4.91 9.33 -3.40
CA MET A 204 3.81 8.83 -4.24
C MET A 204 2.91 7.85 -3.50
N ARG A 205 3.50 6.93 -2.72
CA ARG A 205 2.72 6.00 -1.90
C ARG A 205 1.91 6.73 -0.82
N TYR A 206 2.52 7.69 -0.17
CA TYR A 206 1.85 8.53 0.82
C TYR A 206 0.69 9.33 0.21
N ALA A 207 0.95 10.03 -0.90
CA ALA A 207 -0.06 10.83 -1.60
C ALA A 207 -1.24 9.98 -2.07
N PHE A 208 -0.96 8.79 -2.63
CA PHE A 208 -1.99 7.85 -3.05
C PHE A 208 -2.85 7.40 -1.85
N ARG A 209 -2.23 6.92 -0.77
CA ARG A 209 -2.98 6.51 0.44
C ARG A 209 -3.82 7.64 1.03
N SER A 210 -3.29 8.86 1.05
CA SER A 210 -3.99 10.05 1.59
C SER A 210 -5.20 10.46 0.75
N SER A 211 -5.27 10.07 -0.52
CA SER A 211 -6.40 10.36 -1.42
C SER A 211 -7.54 9.35 -1.31
N LEU A 212 -7.37 8.27 -0.53
CA LEU A 212 -8.32 7.17 -0.47
C LEU A 212 -9.38 7.39 0.64
N GLU A 213 -10.62 6.99 0.33
CA GLU A 213 -11.65 6.72 1.34
C GLU A 213 -11.83 5.21 1.50
N ALA A 214 -12.18 4.76 2.71
CA ALA A 214 -12.29 3.33 3.02
C ALA A 214 -13.29 2.55 2.14
N ARG A 215 -14.26 3.23 1.52
CA ARG A 215 -15.25 2.63 0.61
C ARG A 215 -14.81 2.64 -0.86
N TYR A 216 -13.72 3.32 -1.22
CA TYR A 216 -13.25 3.38 -2.61
C TYR A 216 -12.83 2.01 -3.12
N SER A 217 -13.13 1.78 -4.41
CA SER A 217 -12.82 0.56 -5.14
C SER A 217 -12.12 0.93 -6.44
N VAL A 218 -10.80 0.82 -6.46
CA VAL A 218 -9.94 1.31 -7.55
C VAL A 218 -9.35 0.13 -8.34
N GLY A 219 -9.18 0.32 -9.65
CA GLY A 219 -8.81 -0.73 -10.60
C GLY A 219 -7.40 -1.29 -10.50
N ASN A 220 -6.56 -0.68 -9.69
CA ASN A 220 -5.20 -1.13 -9.42
C ASN A 220 -4.90 -1.21 -7.91
N LEU A 221 -5.94 -1.28 -7.08
CA LEU A 221 -5.83 -1.34 -5.62
C LEU A 221 -6.47 -2.63 -5.11
N GLY A 222 -5.64 -3.49 -4.54
CA GLY A 222 -6.02 -4.74 -3.89
C GLY A 222 -5.44 -4.81 -2.47
N PHE A 223 -5.08 -6.00 -2.00
CA PHE A 223 -4.60 -6.18 -0.63
C PHE A 223 -3.90 -7.52 -0.43
N ARG A 224 -3.10 -7.60 0.63
CA ARG A 224 -2.56 -8.85 1.21
C ARG A 224 -2.77 -8.85 2.72
N GLY A 225 -2.60 -10.03 3.33
CA GLY A 225 -2.75 -10.20 4.77
C GLY A 225 -1.43 -10.30 5.51
N VAL A 226 -1.51 -10.04 6.81
CA VAL A 226 -0.46 -10.34 7.78
C VAL A 226 -1.03 -11.03 9.01
N LEU A 227 -0.16 -11.82 9.67
CA LEU A 227 -0.36 -12.33 11.03
C LEU A 227 0.61 -11.63 11.96
N ALA A 228 0.24 -11.45 13.22
CA ALA A 228 1.20 -11.11 14.24
C ALA A 228 2.29 -12.21 14.28
N GLY A 229 3.54 -11.80 14.33
CA GLY A 229 4.64 -12.75 14.50
C GLY A 229 4.55 -13.45 15.87
N PRO A 230 5.23 -14.57 16.07
CA PRO A 230 5.35 -15.16 17.40
C PRO A 230 5.97 -14.12 18.34
N GLU A 231 5.34 -13.91 19.49
CA GLU A 231 5.98 -13.11 20.55
C GLU A 231 7.35 -13.72 20.82
N THR A 232 8.41 -12.97 20.53
CA THR A 232 9.74 -13.33 21.02
C THR A 232 9.64 -13.27 22.54
N ALA A 233 9.58 -14.45 23.17
CA ALA A 233 9.71 -14.55 24.62
C ALA A 233 10.97 -13.80 25.04
N ARG A 234 10.76 -12.71 25.81
CA ARG A 234 11.83 -11.91 26.41
C ARG A 234 12.41 -12.66 27.61
#